data_c6bc817af693e0b86e175a1295d33584
#
_entry.id   c6bc817af693e0b86e175a1295d33584
#
_cell.length_a   1.000
_cell.length_b   1.000
_cell.length_c   1.000
_cell.angle_alpha   90.00
_cell.angle_beta   90.00
_cell.angle_gamma   90.00
#
_symmetry.space_group_name_H-M   'P 1'
#
loop_
_entity.id
_entity.type
_entity.pdbx_description
1 polymer ?
#
loop_
_entity_poly.entity_id
_entity_poly.type
_entity_poly.pdbx_seq_one_letter_code
_entity_poly.pdbx_strand_id
1 'polypeptide(L)'
;MRRPKVLIVEDEWIVSEELKELLIRNQYEVIGQAESAKEAMRLCAENPPDIALLDINIKGDKDGIELARDITDSHSVALIFITAFYDEYFIKRAKKVSPAAYIVKPFDERNLIVSIQLAFEKIADQETSEELDSVDSYMLDDRIFVRDKHRYVKLEVNDISCIMASGSYISIHTVVNKTFTLALNLSQFSDRLSHSDLVRVHRSYIVNVRHIEELETSKLKVAGMTVGISQTYRDELLSKLRLI
;
A
#
# COMPACT_ATOMS: atom_id res chain seq x y z
N MET A 1 -12.18 -13.62 16.42
CA MET A 1 -12.22 -12.72 15.25
C MET A 1 -12.75 -13.50 14.07
N ARG A 2 -13.63 -12.91 13.24
CA ARG A 2 -14.09 -13.50 11.97
C ARG A 2 -12.91 -13.61 11.01
N ARG A 3 -12.81 -14.72 10.26
CA ARG A 3 -11.83 -14.85 9.20
C ARG A 3 -12.26 -13.99 8.01
N PRO A 4 -11.36 -13.17 7.44
CA PRO A 4 -11.69 -12.41 6.24
C PRO A 4 -12.00 -13.34 5.06
N LYS A 5 -13.07 -13.06 4.34
CA LYS A 5 -13.52 -13.78 3.15
C LYS A 5 -12.83 -13.21 1.93
N VAL A 6 -12.15 -14.06 1.18
CA VAL A 6 -11.37 -13.67 0.00
C VAL A 6 -11.89 -14.36 -1.24
N LEU A 7 -12.22 -13.59 -2.27
CA LEU A 7 -12.44 -14.06 -3.63
C LEU A 7 -11.14 -13.98 -4.42
N ILE A 8 -10.81 -15.02 -5.16
CA ILE A 8 -9.69 -15.04 -6.11
C ILE A 8 -10.25 -14.99 -7.53
N VAL A 9 -9.75 -14.09 -8.36
CA VAL A 9 -10.11 -14.01 -9.79
C VAL A 9 -8.81 -14.04 -10.61
N GLU A 10 -8.56 -15.22 -11.19
CA GLU A 10 -7.30 -15.55 -11.86
C GLU A 10 -7.57 -16.62 -12.91
N ASP A 11 -7.18 -16.44 -14.15
CA ASP A 11 -7.42 -17.40 -15.23
C ASP A 11 -6.32 -18.45 -15.38
N GLU A 12 -5.16 -18.24 -14.75
CA GLU A 12 -4.09 -19.22 -14.63
C GLU A 12 -4.32 -20.13 -13.40
N TRP A 13 -4.77 -21.36 -13.63
CA TRP A 13 -5.11 -22.29 -12.56
C TRP A 13 -3.99 -22.50 -11.53
N ILE A 14 -2.73 -22.58 -11.98
CA ILE A 14 -1.58 -22.77 -11.08
C ILE A 14 -1.44 -21.59 -10.11
N VAL A 15 -1.51 -20.36 -10.61
CA VAL A 15 -1.42 -19.14 -9.80
C VAL A 15 -2.61 -19.05 -8.83
N SER A 16 -3.81 -19.38 -9.30
CA SER A 16 -5.02 -19.41 -8.47
C SER A 16 -4.89 -20.38 -7.30
N GLU A 17 -4.38 -21.61 -7.51
CA GLU A 17 -4.16 -22.58 -6.45
C GLU A 17 -3.04 -22.14 -5.48
N GLU A 18 -1.94 -21.57 -5.96
CA GLU A 18 -0.88 -21.03 -5.10
C GLU A 18 -1.43 -19.94 -4.18
N LEU A 19 -2.23 -19.01 -4.72
CA LEU A 19 -2.88 -17.95 -3.93
C LEU A 19 -3.81 -18.55 -2.88
N LYS A 20 -4.62 -19.53 -3.24
CA LYS A 20 -5.54 -20.21 -2.33
C LYS A 20 -4.80 -20.91 -1.19
N GLU A 21 -3.75 -21.67 -1.50
CA GLU A 21 -2.94 -22.34 -0.46
C GLU A 21 -2.30 -21.33 0.48
N LEU A 22 -1.75 -20.23 -0.05
CA LEU A 22 -1.17 -19.16 0.72
C LEU A 22 -2.20 -18.53 1.67
N LEU A 23 -3.40 -18.21 1.17
CA LEU A 23 -4.48 -17.61 1.95
C LEU A 23 -4.97 -18.53 3.07
N ILE A 24 -5.21 -19.83 2.77
CA ILE A 24 -5.65 -20.82 3.75
C ILE A 24 -4.59 -20.99 4.86
N ARG A 25 -3.32 -21.06 4.49
CA ARG A 25 -2.19 -21.17 5.44
C ARG A 25 -2.12 -19.96 6.38
N ASN A 26 -2.53 -18.78 5.90
CA ASN A 26 -2.60 -17.54 6.67
C ASN A 26 -3.98 -17.25 7.29
N GLN A 27 -4.84 -18.29 7.42
CA GLN A 27 -6.13 -18.27 8.10
C GLN A 27 -7.21 -17.37 7.45
N TYR A 28 -7.11 -17.09 6.15
CA TYR A 28 -8.18 -16.47 5.35
C TYR A 28 -9.20 -17.52 4.92
N GLU A 29 -10.44 -17.10 4.71
CA GLU A 29 -11.51 -17.92 4.14
C GLU A 29 -11.59 -17.65 2.63
N VAL A 30 -11.17 -18.58 1.79
CA VAL A 30 -11.33 -18.46 0.34
C VAL A 30 -12.76 -18.88 -0.02
N ILE A 31 -13.59 -17.93 -0.43
CA ILE A 31 -15.00 -18.18 -0.78
C ILE A 31 -15.19 -18.77 -2.16
N GLY A 32 -14.18 -18.65 -3.02
CA GLY A 32 -14.18 -19.19 -4.37
C GLY A 32 -13.01 -18.72 -5.21
N GLN A 33 -12.82 -19.41 -6.32
CA GLN A 33 -11.88 -19.09 -7.38
C GLN A 33 -12.69 -18.91 -8.67
N ALA A 34 -12.46 -17.85 -9.41
CA ALA A 34 -13.12 -17.54 -10.67
C ALA A 34 -12.09 -17.30 -11.77
N GLU A 35 -12.36 -17.77 -12.97
CA GLU A 35 -11.52 -17.53 -14.15
C GLU A 35 -12.05 -16.37 -15.00
N SER A 36 -13.25 -15.87 -14.70
CA SER A 36 -13.97 -14.86 -15.50
C SER A 36 -14.80 -13.92 -14.63
N ALA A 37 -15.12 -12.74 -15.18
CA ALA A 37 -15.98 -11.77 -14.54
C ALA A 37 -17.38 -12.33 -14.21
N LYS A 38 -17.96 -13.13 -15.11
CA LYS A 38 -19.27 -13.76 -14.90
C LYS A 38 -19.30 -14.69 -13.71
N GLU A 39 -18.28 -15.50 -13.57
CA GLU A 39 -18.16 -16.44 -12.45
C GLU A 39 -17.90 -15.69 -11.13
N ALA A 40 -17.01 -14.70 -11.13
CA ALA A 40 -16.73 -13.86 -9.99
C ALA A 40 -17.99 -13.18 -9.46
N MET A 41 -18.79 -12.56 -10.32
CA MET A 41 -20.05 -11.90 -9.92
C MET A 41 -21.05 -12.89 -9.33
N ARG A 42 -21.16 -14.12 -9.87
CA ARG A 42 -21.98 -15.17 -9.28
C ARG A 42 -21.53 -15.51 -7.86
N LEU A 43 -20.24 -15.73 -7.66
CA LEU A 43 -19.67 -16.03 -6.35
C LEU A 43 -19.88 -14.88 -5.34
N CYS A 44 -19.72 -13.62 -5.76
CA CYS A 44 -20.01 -12.46 -4.94
C CYS A 44 -21.48 -12.40 -4.49
N ALA A 45 -22.43 -12.74 -5.39
CA ALA A 45 -23.85 -12.74 -5.07
C ALA A 45 -24.23 -13.88 -4.09
N GLU A 46 -23.59 -15.04 -4.19
CA GLU A 46 -23.83 -16.17 -3.30
C GLU A 46 -23.19 -15.99 -1.91
N ASN A 47 -21.99 -15.43 -1.87
CA ASN A 47 -21.23 -15.22 -0.63
C ASN A 47 -20.35 -13.96 -0.78
N PRO A 48 -20.83 -12.79 -0.36
CA PRO A 48 -20.10 -11.54 -0.50
C PRO A 48 -18.69 -11.60 0.15
N PRO A 49 -17.63 -11.27 -0.61
CA PRO A 49 -16.27 -11.23 -0.08
C PRO A 49 -15.99 -9.95 0.71
N ASP A 50 -15.03 -10.01 1.62
CA ASP A 50 -14.43 -8.83 2.23
C ASP A 50 -13.31 -8.26 1.33
N ILE A 51 -12.62 -9.16 0.61
CA ILE A 51 -11.47 -8.83 -0.23
C ILE A 51 -11.60 -9.58 -1.56
N ALA A 52 -11.32 -8.90 -2.67
CA ALA A 52 -11.18 -9.52 -3.97
C ALA A 52 -9.73 -9.34 -4.49
N LEU A 53 -9.06 -10.48 -4.73
CA LEU A 53 -7.78 -10.54 -5.43
C LEU A 53 -8.06 -10.73 -6.91
N LEU A 54 -7.66 -9.77 -7.73
CA LEU A 54 -8.05 -9.70 -9.14
C LEU A 54 -6.81 -9.67 -10.05
N ASP A 55 -6.70 -10.60 -10.99
CA ASP A 55 -5.86 -10.34 -12.16
C ASP A 55 -6.60 -9.38 -13.11
N ILE A 56 -5.84 -8.56 -13.84
CA ILE A 56 -6.37 -7.72 -14.91
C ILE A 56 -6.73 -8.56 -16.12
N ASN A 57 -5.87 -9.55 -16.44
CA ASN A 57 -6.12 -10.47 -17.57
C ASN A 57 -6.91 -11.68 -17.08
N ILE A 58 -8.19 -11.69 -17.35
CA ILE A 58 -9.11 -12.78 -17.02
C ILE A 58 -9.88 -13.24 -18.25
N LYS A 59 -10.43 -14.45 -18.25
CA LYS A 59 -11.23 -14.96 -19.35
C LYS A 59 -12.55 -14.21 -19.51
N GLY A 60 -12.99 -14.07 -20.76
CA GLY A 60 -14.31 -13.52 -21.12
C GLY A 60 -14.26 -12.13 -21.72
N ASP A 61 -15.41 -11.44 -21.72
CA ASP A 61 -15.60 -10.17 -22.41
C ASP A 61 -15.17 -8.95 -21.60
N LYS A 62 -14.97 -9.11 -20.28
CA LYS A 62 -14.53 -8.06 -19.35
C LYS A 62 -13.17 -8.38 -18.77
N ASP A 63 -12.33 -7.34 -18.65
CA ASP A 63 -11.10 -7.44 -17.91
C ASP A 63 -11.31 -7.28 -16.38
N GLY A 64 -10.26 -7.55 -15.59
CA GLY A 64 -10.33 -7.47 -14.13
C GLY A 64 -10.59 -6.07 -13.60
N ILE A 65 -10.29 -5.00 -14.36
CA ILE A 65 -10.59 -3.61 -13.95
C ILE A 65 -12.07 -3.30 -14.15
N GLU A 66 -12.68 -3.80 -15.22
CA GLU A 66 -14.12 -3.67 -15.45
C GLU A 66 -14.91 -4.47 -14.42
N LEU A 67 -14.46 -5.70 -14.13
CA LEU A 67 -15.01 -6.53 -13.05
C LEU A 67 -14.91 -5.83 -11.70
N ALA A 68 -13.75 -5.22 -11.38
CA ALA A 68 -13.53 -4.49 -10.13
C ALA A 68 -14.59 -3.40 -9.93
N ARG A 69 -14.98 -2.69 -11.00
CA ARG A 69 -16.04 -1.68 -10.96
C ARG A 69 -17.38 -2.32 -10.65
N ASP A 70 -17.75 -3.39 -11.37
CA ASP A 70 -19.03 -4.09 -11.16
C ASP A 70 -19.16 -4.59 -9.71
N ILE A 71 -18.05 -5.10 -9.12
CA ILE A 71 -18.04 -5.56 -7.74
C ILE A 71 -18.25 -4.38 -6.77
N THR A 72 -17.52 -3.28 -6.94
CA THR A 72 -17.63 -2.12 -6.03
C THR A 72 -18.94 -1.38 -6.14
N ASP A 73 -19.60 -1.41 -7.30
CA ASP A 73 -20.94 -0.83 -7.48
C ASP A 73 -22.02 -1.60 -6.69
N SER A 74 -21.74 -2.87 -6.34
CA SER A 74 -22.72 -3.78 -5.71
C SER A 74 -22.36 -4.17 -4.27
N HIS A 75 -21.08 -4.12 -3.90
CA HIS A 75 -20.57 -4.63 -2.64
C HIS A 75 -19.49 -3.72 -2.05
N SER A 76 -19.46 -3.60 -0.72
CA SER A 76 -18.33 -2.99 0.01
C SER A 76 -17.20 -4.00 0.14
N VAL A 77 -16.18 -3.90 -0.72
CA VAL A 77 -15.10 -4.89 -0.86
C VAL A 77 -13.75 -4.20 -1.07
N ALA A 78 -12.68 -4.69 -0.44
CA ALA A 78 -11.34 -4.24 -0.75
C ALA A 78 -10.82 -4.91 -2.02
N LEU A 79 -10.43 -4.12 -2.99
CA LEU A 79 -9.85 -4.61 -4.23
C LEU A 79 -8.32 -4.64 -4.14
N ILE A 80 -7.71 -5.77 -4.51
CA ILE A 80 -6.26 -5.90 -4.66
C ILE A 80 -5.99 -6.47 -6.04
N PHE A 81 -5.30 -5.72 -6.90
CA PHE A 81 -4.83 -6.25 -8.18
C PHE A 81 -3.54 -7.02 -8.00
N ILE A 82 -3.47 -8.23 -8.62
CA ILE A 82 -2.27 -9.06 -8.69
C ILE A 82 -2.08 -9.43 -10.17
N THR A 83 -1.15 -8.78 -10.87
CA THR A 83 -1.07 -8.88 -12.32
C THR A 83 0.35 -8.76 -12.86
N ALA A 84 0.60 -9.32 -14.03
CA ALA A 84 1.85 -9.11 -14.77
C ALA A 84 1.92 -7.74 -15.46
N PHE A 85 0.80 -7.04 -15.59
CA PHE A 85 0.74 -5.73 -16.23
C PHE A 85 1.21 -4.63 -15.28
N TYR A 86 2.25 -3.88 -15.69
CA TYR A 86 2.84 -2.79 -14.92
C TYR A 86 2.96 -1.48 -15.71
N ASP A 87 2.40 -1.43 -16.93
CA ASP A 87 2.46 -0.22 -17.75
C ASP A 87 1.50 0.87 -17.25
N GLU A 88 1.78 2.09 -17.63
CA GLU A 88 1.06 3.28 -17.16
C GLU A 88 -0.41 3.27 -17.54
N TYR A 89 -0.77 2.62 -18.65
CA TYR A 89 -2.15 2.54 -19.12
C TYR A 89 -3.04 1.76 -18.14
N PHE A 90 -2.62 0.55 -17.74
CA PHE A 90 -3.39 -0.27 -16.80
C PHE A 90 -3.42 0.35 -15.39
N ILE A 91 -2.29 0.92 -14.95
CA ILE A 91 -2.22 1.61 -13.65
C ILE A 91 -3.20 2.80 -13.60
N LYS A 92 -3.29 3.62 -14.67
CA LYS A 92 -4.25 4.73 -14.75
C LYS A 92 -5.70 4.26 -14.74
N ARG A 93 -6.00 3.14 -15.39
CA ARG A 93 -7.35 2.55 -15.36
C ARG A 93 -7.70 2.00 -13.98
N ALA A 94 -6.80 1.21 -13.38
CA ALA A 94 -6.99 0.61 -12.07
C ALA A 94 -7.19 1.66 -10.96
N LYS A 95 -6.49 2.80 -11.01
CA LYS A 95 -6.67 3.90 -10.04
C LYS A 95 -8.12 4.42 -9.96
N LYS A 96 -8.91 4.30 -11.03
CA LYS A 96 -10.30 4.80 -11.06
C LYS A 96 -11.25 4.00 -10.17
N VAL A 97 -10.90 2.76 -9.83
CA VAL A 97 -11.67 1.91 -8.91
C VAL A 97 -11.09 1.92 -7.49
N SER A 98 -10.13 2.83 -7.20
CA SER A 98 -9.53 3.03 -5.88
C SER A 98 -9.10 1.74 -5.18
N PRO A 99 -8.26 0.88 -5.81
CA PRO A 99 -7.86 -0.37 -5.21
C PRO A 99 -7.05 -0.15 -3.92
N ALA A 100 -7.18 -1.05 -2.96
CA ALA A 100 -6.40 -1.05 -1.73
C ALA A 100 -4.91 -1.31 -2.01
N ALA A 101 -4.60 -2.17 -2.99
CA ALA A 101 -3.22 -2.43 -3.44
C ALA A 101 -3.15 -2.83 -4.92
N TYR A 102 -1.96 -2.64 -5.51
CA TYR A 102 -1.60 -3.08 -6.86
C TYR A 102 -0.26 -3.82 -6.78
N ILE A 103 -0.28 -5.12 -7.01
CA ILE A 103 0.86 -6.02 -6.84
C ILE A 103 1.25 -6.58 -8.21
N VAL A 104 2.52 -6.48 -8.56
CA VAL A 104 3.05 -6.97 -9.84
C VAL A 104 3.62 -8.37 -9.65
N LYS A 105 3.24 -9.31 -10.52
CA LYS A 105 3.82 -10.66 -10.60
C LYS A 105 5.25 -10.60 -11.21
N PRO A 106 6.21 -11.36 -10.66
CA PRO A 106 6.13 -12.22 -9.50
C PRO A 106 6.11 -11.42 -8.19
N PHE A 107 5.34 -11.87 -7.21
CA PHE A 107 5.19 -11.18 -5.93
C PHE A 107 5.84 -11.94 -4.77
N ASP A 108 6.19 -11.21 -3.73
CA ASP A 108 6.62 -11.77 -2.45
C ASP A 108 5.39 -12.10 -1.59
N GLU A 109 5.34 -13.32 -1.03
CA GLU A 109 4.21 -13.79 -0.21
C GLU A 109 3.93 -12.87 0.99
N ARG A 110 4.98 -12.38 1.67
CA ARG A 110 4.84 -11.50 2.83
C ARG A 110 4.21 -10.18 2.46
N ASN A 111 4.64 -9.61 1.32
CA ASN A 111 4.09 -8.35 0.81
C ASN A 111 2.60 -8.49 0.46
N LEU A 112 2.20 -9.63 -0.11
CA LEU A 112 0.80 -9.90 -0.40
C LEU A 112 -0.02 -10.01 0.89
N ILE A 113 0.42 -10.79 1.87
CA ILE A 113 -0.30 -10.95 3.14
C ILE A 113 -0.42 -9.63 3.91
N VAL A 114 0.64 -8.82 3.96
CA VAL A 114 0.58 -7.48 4.57
C VAL A 114 -0.43 -6.59 3.84
N SER A 115 -0.44 -6.61 2.51
CA SER A 115 -1.41 -5.83 1.71
C SER A 115 -2.85 -6.24 1.99
N ILE A 116 -3.11 -7.55 2.12
CA ILE A 116 -4.43 -8.09 2.46
C ILE A 116 -4.85 -7.67 3.88
N GLN A 117 -3.95 -7.76 4.86
CA GLN A 117 -4.24 -7.34 6.24
C GLN A 117 -4.63 -5.87 6.31
N LEU A 118 -3.85 -5.00 5.69
CA LEU A 118 -4.12 -3.55 5.68
C LEU A 118 -5.42 -3.21 4.92
N ALA A 119 -5.70 -3.93 3.83
CA ALA A 119 -6.95 -3.77 3.10
C ALA A 119 -8.17 -4.16 3.93
N PHE A 120 -8.08 -5.26 4.70
CA PHE A 120 -9.15 -5.72 5.57
C PHE A 120 -9.37 -4.80 6.78
N GLU A 121 -8.28 -4.33 7.42
CA GLU A 121 -8.38 -3.36 8.53
C GLU A 121 -9.12 -2.09 8.08
N LYS A 122 -8.85 -1.62 6.86
CA LYS A 122 -9.52 -0.43 6.30
C LYS A 122 -11.03 -0.61 6.12
N ILE A 123 -11.50 -1.79 5.71
CA ILE A 123 -12.94 -2.09 5.59
C ILE A 123 -13.58 -2.20 6.96
N ALA A 124 -12.96 -2.93 7.89
CA ALA A 124 -13.48 -3.09 9.25
C ALA A 124 -13.63 -1.74 9.96
N ASP A 125 -12.77 -0.77 9.65
CA ASP A 125 -12.85 0.60 10.15
C ASP A 125 -13.98 1.40 9.47
N GLN A 126 -14.36 1.10 8.23
CA GLN A 126 -15.47 1.75 7.52
C GLN A 126 -16.85 1.31 8.03
N GLU A 127 -17.00 0.06 8.47
CA GLU A 127 -18.27 -0.44 9.06
C GLU A 127 -18.60 0.21 10.43
N THR A 128 -17.62 0.81 11.10
CA THR A 128 -17.79 1.43 12.45
C THR A 128 -17.82 2.95 12.45
N SER A 129 -17.68 3.59 11.31
CA SER A 129 -17.70 5.06 11.21
C SER A 129 -18.45 5.53 9.97
N GLU A 130 -19.78 5.70 10.10
CA GLU A 130 -20.48 6.70 9.32
C GLU A 130 -19.90 8.08 9.70
N GLU A 131 -19.45 8.82 8.66
CA GLU A 131 -18.95 10.19 8.74
C GLU A 131 -17.60 10.43 9.43
N LEU A 132 -16.49 10.12 8.72
CA LEU A 132 -15.30 11.00 8.78
C LEU A 132 -14.43 10.69 7.55
N ASP A 133 -14.08 11.75 6.80
CA ASP A 133 -13.32 11.76 5.56
C ASP A 133 -12.19 10.73 5.47
N SER A 134 -12.04 10.12 4.28
CA SER A 134 -11.00 9.16 3.89
C SER A 134 -9.58 9.75 3.84
N VAL A 135 -9.16 10.43 4.89
CA VAL A 135 -7.82 11.00 5.03
C VAL A 135 -7.02 10.16 6.03
N ASP A 136 -6.09 9.35 5.52
CA ASP A 136 -5.20 8.53 6.36
C ASP A 136 -4.20 9.37 7.19
N SER A 137 -4.04 10.65 6.85
CA SER A 137 -3.15 11.57 7.58
C SER A 137 -3.51 13.03 7.35
N TYR A 138 -3.35 13.84 8.38
CA TYR A 138 -3.34 15.30 8.29
C TYR A 138 -1.92 15.80 8.47
N MET A 139 -1.51 16.79 7.71
CA MET A 139 -0.18 17.38 7.78
C MET A 139 -0.28 18.86 8.16
N LEU A 140 0.49 19.24 9.16
CA LEU A 140 0.77 20.62 9.54
C LEU A 140 2.27 20.86 9.38
N ASP A 141 2.73 22.09 9.41
CA ASP A 141 4.12 22.46 9.10
C ASP A 141 5.16 21.67 9.91
N ASP A 142 4.88 21.36 11.17
CA ASP A 142 5.81 20.73 12.12
C ASP A 142 5.39 19.33 12.60
N ARG A 143 4.22 18.84 12.17
CA ARG A 143 3.64 17.58 12.67
C ARG A 143 2.76 16.88 11.66
N ILE A 144 2.65 15.58 11.81
CA ILE A 144 1.80 14.72 10.99
C ILE A 144 0.86 13.98 11.94
N PHE A 145 -0.42 13.97 11.64
CA PHE A 145 -1.37 13.10 12.32
C PHE A 145 -1.57 11.86 11.45
N VAL A 146 -1.10 10.73 11.94
CA VAL A 146 -1.26 9.43 11.26
C VAL A 146 -2.38 8.65 11.92
N ARG A 147 -3.20 7.99 11.12
CA ARG A 147 -4.24 7.11 11.64
C ARG A 147 -3.59 5.84 12.19
N ASP A 148 -3.82 5.56 13.45
CA ASP A 148 -3.43 4.32 14.14
C ASP A 148 -4.70 3.68 14.70
N LYS A 149 -5.25 2.70 13.98
CA LYS A 149 -6.54 2.05 14.27
C LYS A 149 -7.69 3.06 14.29
N HIS A 150 -8.27 3.34 15.46
CA HIS A 150 -9.44 4.22 15.63
C HIS A 150 -9.08 5.65 16.08
N ARG A 151 -7.80 6.03 16.07
CA ARG A 151 -7.35 7.35 16.53
C ARG A 151 -6.27 7.92 15.63
N TYR A 152 -6.17 9.25 15.63
CA TYR A 152 -5.03 9.93 15.04
C TYR A 152 -3.94 10.08 16.10
N VAL A 153 -2.74 9.62 15.75
CA VAL A 153 -1.54 9.80 16.57
C VAL A 153 -0.74 10.95 15.99
N LYS A 154 -0.46 11.93 16.82
CA LYS A 154 0.42 13.03 16.45
C LYS A 154 1.86 12.55 16.41
N LEU A 155 2.53 12.78 15.30
CA LEU A 155 3.98 12.62 15.11
C LEU A 155 4.59 13.99 14.87
N GLU A 156 5.52 14.37 15.73
CA GLU A 156 6.37 15.54 15.44
C GLU A 156 7.35 15.17 14.32
N VAL A 157 7.57 16.06 13.37
CA VAL A 157 8.51 15.80 12.26
C VAL A 157 9.92 15.52 12.80
N ASN A 158 10.29 16.14 13.92
CA ASN A 158 11.56 15.91 14.58
C ASN A 158 11.73 14.48 15.12
N ASP A 159 10.64 13.76 15.39
CA ASP A 159 10.67 12.37 15.86
C ASP A 159 10.75 11.35 14.69
N ILE A 160 10.54 11.80 13.45
CA ILE A 160 10.64 10.95 12.27
C ILE A 160 12.10 10.80 11.89
N SER A 161 12.59 9.58 11.81
CA SER A 161 13.96 9.29 11.35
C SER A 161 14.02 9.07 9.84
N CYS A 162 13.17 8.19 9.30
CA CYS A 162 13.07 7.98 7.87
C CYS A 162 11.68 7.47 7.45
N ILE A 163 11.40 7.57 6.16
CA ILE A 163 10.17 7.10 5.53
C ILE A 163 10.59 6.20 4.37
N MET A 164 10.04 4.99 4.34
CA MET A 164 10.37 3.95 3.37
C MET A 164 9.15 3.61 2.53
N ALA A 165 9.33 3.52 1.21
CA ALA A 165 8.30 3.00 0.32
C ALA A 165 8.31 1.47 0.28
N SER A 166 7.14 0.86 0.33
CA SER A 166 6.90 -0.56 0.12
C SER A 166 5.63 -0.75 -0.73
N GLY A 167 5.80 -0.85 -2.04
CA GLY A 167 4.68 -0.95 -2.96
C GLY A 167 3.76 0.28 -2.90
N SER A 168 2.48 0.07 -2.60
CA SER A 168 1.46 1.12 -2.45
C SER A 168 1.43 1.79 -1.08
N TYR A 169 2.35 1.43 -0.18
CA TYR A 169 2.40 1.91 1.19
C TYR A 169 3.72 2.62 1.46
N ILE A 170 3.70 3.47 2.49
CA ILE A 170 4.91 3.99 3.10
C ILE A 170 4.94 3.60 4.58
N SER A 171 6.15 3.36 5.09
CA SER A 171 6.40 3.13 6.52
C SER A 171 7.18 4.32 7.08
N ILE A 172 6.61 5.01 8.06
CA ILE A 172 7.23 6.11 8.80
C ILE A 172 7.92 5.52 10.02
N HIS A 173 9.24 5.61 10.09
CA HIS A 173 10.06 5.16 11.21
C HIS A 173 10.41 6.33 12.10
N THR A 174 10.29 6.13 13.41
CA THR A 174 10.59 7.16 14.41
C THR A 174 11.88 6.83 15.17
N VAL A 175 12.47 7.86 15.76
CA VAL A 175 13.69 7.73 16.61
C VAL A 175 13.47 6.85 17.85
N VAL A 176 12.23 6.62 18.26
CA VAL A 176 11.88 5.73 19.37
C VAL A 176 11.49 4.31 18.91
N ASN A 177 11.91 3.93 17.68
CA ASN A 177 11.65 2.61 17.07
C ASN A 177 10.17 2.25 16.92
N LYS A 178 9.28 3.23 16.78
CA LYS A 178 7.90 3.02 16.36
C LYS A 178 7.80 3.15 14.84
N THR A 179 6.94 2.33 14.24
CA THR A 179 6.66 2.37 12.80
C THR A 179 5.18 2.58 12.59
N PHE A 180 4.85 3.49 11.67
CA PHE A 180 3.48 3.76 11.23
C PHE A 180 3.38 3.51 9.73
N THR A 181 2.34 2.83 9.29
CA THR A 181 2.14 2.53 7.86
C THR A 181 0.98 3.34 7.31
N LEU A 182 1.17 3.98 6.17
CA LEU A 182 0.15 4.75 5.47
C LEU A 182 -0.09 4.19 4.07
N ALA A 183 -1.36 4.11 3.66
CA ALA A 183 -1.77 3.62 2.35
C ALA A 183 -1.64 4.73 1.28
N LEU A 184 -0.43 5.22 1.06
CA LEU A 184 -0.10 6.18 0.02
C LEU A 184 1.33 5.95 -0.49
N ASN A 185 1.61 6.38 -1.71
CA ASN A 185 2.96 6.24 -2.25
C ASN A 185 3.86 7.41 -1.82
N LEU A 186 5.18 7.17 -1.90
CA LEU A 186 6.18 8.12 -1.43
C LEU A 186 6.15 9.48 -2.17
N SER A 187 5.75 9.48 -3.44
CA SER A 187 5.62 10.74 -4.21
C SER A 187 4.45 11.56 -3.72
N GLN A 188 3.28 10.93 -3.51
CA GLN A 188 2.10 11.61 -2.94
C GLN A 188 2.39 12.16 -1.54
N PHE A 189 3.18 11.44 -0.74
CA PHE A 189 3.61 11.91 0.56
C PHE A 189 4.58 13.09 0.42
N SER A 190 5.59 12.96 -0.46
CA SER A 190 6.59 14.01 -0.73
C SER A 190 5.96 15.32 -1.21
N ASP A 191 4.94 15.24 -2.08
CA ASP A 191 4.24 16.41 -2.63
C ASP A 191 3.45 17.20 -1.55
N ARG A 192 3.13 16.54 -0.44
CA ARG A 192 2.45 17.15 0.71
C ARG A 192 3.41 17.64 1.80
N LEU A 193 4.68 17.25 1.69
CA LEU A 193 5.71 17.66 2.65
C LEU A 193 6.12 19.12 2.41
N SER A 194 5.85 19.97 3.38
CA SER A 194 6.36 21.34 3.44
C SER A 194 7.58 21.51 4.35
N HIS A 195 8.03 20.41 5.00
CA HIS A 195 9.09 20.50 6.01
C HIS A 195 10.49 20.32 5.41
N SER A 196 11.37 21.29 5.68
CA SER A 196 12.72 21.36 5.08
C SER A 196 13.69 20.26 5.54
N ASP A 197 13.43 19.62 6.69
CA ASP A 197 14.33 18.62 7.28
C ASP A 197 14.08 17.20 6.74
N LEU A 198 12.92 16.93 6.13
CA LEU A 198 12.61 15.67 5.47
C LEU A 198 12.99 15.74 4.00
N VAL A 199 14.05 15.05 3.61
CA VAL A 199 14.64 15.12 2.28
C VAL A 199 14.57 13.76 1.58
N ARG A 200 14.12 13.77 0.33
CA ARG A 200 14.13 12.56 -0.50
C ARG A 200 15.56 12.25 -0.93
N VAL A 201 16.03 11.04 -0.65
CA VAL A 201 17.40 10.59 -0.97
C VAL A 201 17.42 9.45 -1.98
N HIS A 202 16.26 8.79 -2.19
CA HIS A 202 16.10 7.67 -3.10
C HIS A 202 14.66 7.59 -3.61
N ARG A 203 14.41 6.86 -4.70
CA ARG A 203 13.03 6.61 -5.15
C ARG A 203 12.13 5.99 -4.07
N SER A 204 12.76 5.28 -3.10
CA SER A 204 12.08 4.55 -2.01
C SER A 204 12.36 5.11 -0.62
N TYR A 205 13.10 6.21 -0.47
CA TYR A 205 13.48 6.73 0.84
C TYR A 205 13.41 8.24 0.94
N ILE A 206 12.80 8.73 2.04
CA ILE A 206 12.91 10.10 2.56
C ILE A 206 13.57 9.98 3.93
N VAL A 207 14.53 10.82 4.27
CA VAL A 207 15.23 10.83 5.55
C VAL A 207 15.11 12.20 6.21
N ASN A 208 15.12 12.19 7.54
CA ASN A 208 15.28 13.43 8.29
C ASN A 208 16.78 13.75 8.41
N VAL A 209 17.20 14.87 7.84
CA VAL A 209 18.62 15.27 7.84
C VAL A 209 19.18 15.48 9.23
N ARG A 210 18.33 15.78 10.24
CA ARG A 210 18.77 15.94 11.64
C ARG A 210 19.19 14.65 12.30
N HIS A 211 18.77 13.51 11.77
CA HIS A 211 19.06 12.17 12.32
C HIS A 211 20.08 11.39 11.50
N ILE A 212 20.73 12.03 10.52
CA ILE A 212 21.84 11.40 9.78
C ILE A 212 23.02 11.25 10.72
N GLU A 213 23.47 10.02 10.91
CA GLU A 213 24.62 9.63 11.76
C GLU A 213 25.92 9.60 10.96
N GLU A 214 25.84 9.09 9.71
CA GLU A 214 26.97 8.93 8.82
C GLU A 214 26.54 9.23 7.38
N LEU A 215 27.40 9.87 6.61
CA LEU A 215 27.16 10.20 5.20
C LEU A 215 28.34 9.75 4.34
N GLU A 216 28.07 8.86 3.39
CA GLU A 216 29.01 8.43 2.37
C GLU A 216 28.56 8.90 0.97
N THR A 217 29.35 8.55 -0.05
CA THR A 217 29.05 8.97 -1.42
C THR A 217 27.74 8.41 -1.95
N SER A 218 27.40 7.15 -1.65
CA SER A 218 26.25 6.42 -2.20
C SER A 218 25.24 5.93 -1.17
N LYS A 219 25.52 6.14 0.11
CA LYS A 219 24.67 5.70 1.22
C LYS A 219 24.80 6.62 2.41
N LEU A 220 23.83 6.59 3.30
CA LEU A 220 23.85 7.26 4.59
C LEU A 220 23.32 6.33 5.68
N LYS A 221 23.62 6.65 6.92
CA LYS A 221 23.09 5.96 8.08
C LYS A 221 22.18 6.88 8.87
N VAL A 222 20.99 6.43 9.19
CA VAL A 222 19.96 7.17 9.93
C VAL A 222 19.24 6.23 10.89
N ALA A 223 19.23 6.57 12.19
CA ALA A 223 18.64 5.78 13.26
C ALA A 223 19.05 4.27 13.19
N GLY A 224 20.36 4.02 12.97
CA GLY A 224 20.93 2.68 12.85
C GLY A 224 20.66 1.96 11.52
N MET A 225 19.85 2.52 10.60
CA MET A 225 19.57 1.95 9.29
C MET A 225 20.48 2.54 8.22
N THR A 226 20.97 1.68 7.30
CA THR A 226 21.73 2.12 6.13
C THR A 226 20.79 2.30 4.93
N VAL A 227 20.76 3.50 4.37
CA VAL A 227 19.88 3.93 3.26
C VAL A 227 20.72 4.33 2.06
N GLY A 228 20.38 3.83 0.88
CA GLY A 228 21.04 4.21 -0.37
C GLY A 228 20.67 5.63 -0.83
N ILE A 229 21.64 6.35 -1.39
CA ILE A 229 21.44 7.66 -2.00
C ILE A 229 21.49 7.50 -3.53
N SER A 230 20.41 7.89 -4.22
CA SER A 230 20.41 7.96 -5.68
C SER A 230 21.05 9.27 -6.16
N GLN A 231 21.81 9.21 -7.26
CA GLN A 231 22.45 10.38 -7.84
C GLN A 231 21.46 11.55 -8.07
N THR A 232 20.25 11.25 -8.50
CA THR A 232 19.21 12.24 -8.77
C THR A 232 18.84 13.11 -7.56
N TYR A 233 18.94 12.57 -6.34
CA TYR A 233 18.52 13.25 -5.10
C TYR A 233 19.69 13.78 -4.28
N ARG A 234 20.93 13.49 -4.72
CA ARG A 234 22.13 13.84 -3.94
C ARG A 234 22.33 15.33 -3.80
N ASP A 235 22.14 16.09 -4.87
CA ASP A 235 22.38 17.54 -4.86
C ASP A 235 21.40 18.27 -3.92
N GLU A 236 20.13 17.81 -3.89
CA GLU A 236 19.13 18.32 -2.96
C GLU A 236 19.53 18.01 -1.51
N LEU A 237 19.95 16.77 -1.20
CA LEU A 237 20.44 16.41 0.12
C LEU A 237 21.61 17.31 0.56
N LEU A 238 22.63 17.47 -0.31
CA LEU A 238 23.80 18.27 0.02
C LEU A 238 23.48 19.75 0.21
N SER A 239 22.48 20.28 -0.50
CA SER A 239 22.02 21.69 -0.33
C SER A 239 21.41 21.95 1.05
N LYS A 240 20.90 20.91 1.73
CA LYS A 240 20.34 21.01 3.09
C LYS A 240 21.42 20.89 4.17
N LEU A 241 22.55 20.29 3.84
CA LEU A 241 23.68 20.16 4.75
C LEU A 241 24.58 21.39 4.56
N ARG A 242 24.75 22.19 5.60
CA ARG A 242 25.66 23.36 5.55
C ARG A 242 27.10 22.85 5.54
N LEU A 243 27.85 23.20 4.51
CA LEU A 243 29.31 23.04 4.52
C LEU A 243 29.88 24.03 5.53
N ILE A 244 30.74 23.51 6.41
CA ILE A 244 31.51 24.30 7.38
C ILE A 244 32.83 24.67 6.71
#